data_4248a3a3e165f467f9e2fb2218c84bb3
#
_entry.id   4248a3a3e165f467f9e2fb2218c84bb3
#
_cell.length_a   1.000
_cell.length_b   1.000
_cell.length_c   1.000
_cell.angle_alpha   90.00
_cell.angle_beta   90.00
_cell.angle_gamma   90.00
#
_symmetry.space_group_name_H-M   'P 1'
#
loop_
_entity.id
_entity.type
_entity.pdbx_description
1 polymer ?
#
loop_
_entity_poly.entity_id
_entity_poly.type
_entity_poly.pdbx_seq_one_letter_code
_entity_poly.pdbx_strand_id
1 'polypeptide(L)'
;MILLVFLFACSSPEKYPPIDQDYCAQVNREKVEPLSQQLTSFSDLMTSQTGVYTLEEGDESMISRAWLCESAEKTIDIQYFIFSADNIGLIAIDYLLRAADRGVQIRLLVDDIMVEADADELLALDAHPNLSIKIYNPSTNIGKNLPEKLYSLASDFRGFNQRMHNKTILVDGKVAITGGRNIADEYFDYDHEYNFRDRDVLLIGREVGNMENSFSLFWNSDASVAIADLVSVDSLELNTKVKYEYLHQYACNPENFWPQVREKIKAVPTTVKQIQESGLFVWADHVDFVSDLPGKNNGEHGLKGGGTTTDSLISLIRNAKKSIYIQSPYLVTTEISQRLFREAVKRGVEVKILTNSLSSTDNLEAFSGYQREREKLIQSGVKIYEFKPDAAIRYKIMKGALQKKINYTPRFGLHAKSMVVDQEIAVIGTFNLDPRSANLNTECIAIIHNTIIAKNLFQAMIADSQPENAWRSTADFNPDNEAGWKKRIELWFRGIVPKSIQ
;
A
#
# COMPACT_ATOMS: atom_id res chain seq x y z
N MET A 1 20.56 -33.50 47.98
CA MET A 1 20.17 -32.14 47.55
C MET A 1 19.32 -32.30 46.28
N ILE A 2 18.00 -32.34 46.47
CA ILE A 2 17.03 -32.57 45.39
C ILE A 2 16.73 -31.20 44.77
N LEU A 3 17.09 -31.05 43.50
CA LEU A 3 16.82 -29.85 42.70
C LEU A 3 15.35 -29.92 42.23
N LEU A 4 14.46 -29.18 42.87
CA LEU A 4 13.07 -28.98 42.40
C LEU A 4 13.11 -28.01 41.21
N VAL A 5 12.96 -28.55 39.99
CA VAL A 5 12.71 -27.77 38.79
C VAL A 5 11.22 -27.38 38.79
N PHE A 6 10.94 -26.12 39.11
CA PHE A 6 9.62 -25.51 38.87
C PHE A 6 9.45 -25.31 37.35
N LEU A 7 8.72 -26.20 36.72
CA LEU A 7 8.15 -25.96 35.39
C LEU A 7 7.02 -24.94 35.55
N PHE A 8 7.31 -23.66 35.32
CA PHE A 8 6.28 -22.69 35.03
C PHE A 8 5.69 -23.05 33.64
N ALA A 9 4.54 -23.68 33.63
CA ALA A 9 3.71 -23.72 32.42
C ALA A 9 3.25 -22.29 32.17
N CYS A 10 3.96 -21.56 31.30
CA CYS A 10 3.40 -20.40 30.64
C CYS A 10 2.28 -20.92 29.74
N SER A 11 1.02 -20.82 30.17
CA SER A 11 -0.10 -20.90 29.25
C SER A 11 0.11 -19.76 28.24
N SER A 12 0.20 -20.07 26.96
CA SER A 12 0.08 -19.06 25.91
C SER A 12 -1.21 -18.28 26.17
N PRO A 13 -1.22 -16.94 26.08
CA PRO A 13 -2.45 -16.19 26.22
C PRO A 13 -3.48 -16.73 25.22
N GLU A 14 -4.73 -16.84 25.68
CA GLU A 14 -5.83 -17.31 24.85
C GLU A 14 -5.95 -16.35 23.63
N LYS A 15 -5.86 -16.89 22.43
CA LYS A 15 -5.77 -16.10 21.19
C LYS A 15 -7.04 -15.24 20.97
N TYR A 16 -8.17 -15.73 21.47
CA TYR A 16 -9.46 -15.03 21.48
C TYR A 16 -9.96 -14.97 22.93
N PRO A 17 -9.59 -13.93 23.69
CA PRO A 17 -10.04 -13.79 25.06
C PRO A 17 -11.56 -13.67 25.14
N PRO A 18 -12.18 -14.14 26.23
CA PRO A 18 -13.63 -13.99 26.45
C PRO A 18 -14.06 -12.54 26.30
N ILE A 19 -15.20 -12.33 25.65
CA ILE A 19 -15.79 -11.00 25.46
C ILE A 19 -16.55 -10.66 26.72
N ASP A 20 -15.98 -9.78 27.54
CA ASP A 20 -16.59 -9.37 28.83
C ASP A 20 -17.68 -8.32 28.65
N GLN A 21 -17.74 -7.66 27.50
CA GLN A 21 -18.68 -6.57 27.21
C GLN A 21 -19.11 -6.58 25.74
N ASP A 22 -20.40 -6.41 25.50
CA ASP A 22 -20.92 -6.21 24.13
C ASP A 22 -20.70 -4.74 23.70
N TYR A 23 -19.59 -4.51 23.02
CA TYR A 23 -19.25 -3.20 22.47
C TYR A 23 -20.13 -2.82 21.29
N CYS A 24 -20.54 -3.81 20.46
CA CYS A 24 -21.33 -3.56 19.28
C CYS A 24 -22.75 -3.06 19.62
N ALA A 25 -23.34 -3.52 20.72
CA ALA A 25 -24.62 -3.00 21.19
C ALA A 25 -24.59 -1.50 21.57
N GLN A 26 -23.39 -0.95 21.81
CA GLN A 26 -23.19 0.45 22.20
C GLN A 26 -22.87 1.37 21.02
N VAL A 27 -22.52 0.80 19.86
CA VAL A 27 -22.18 1.55 18.66
C VAL A 27 -23.45 1.81 17.85
N ASN A 28 -23.91 3.05 17.85
CA ASN A 28 -24.94 3.48 16.92
C ASN A 28 -24.29 3.74 15.54
N ARG A 29 -24.31 2.73 14.66
CA ARG A 29 -23.86 2.90 13.28
C ARG A 29 -25.02 3.45 12.45
N GLU A 30 -24.87 4.65 11.94
CA GLU A 30 -25.82 5.19 10.98
C GLU A 30 -25.81 4.32 9.71
N LYS A 31 -27.00 4.07 9.17
CA LYS A 31 -27.15 3.30 7.93
C LYS A 31 -26.52 4.08 6.78
N VAL A 32 -25.57 3.47 6.09
CA VAL A 32 -24.99 3.99 4.86
C VAL A 32 -25.93 3.67 3.70
N GLU A 33 -26.21 4.64 2.84
CA GLU A 33 -27.01 4.42 1.64
C GLU A 33 -26.25 3.51 0.64
N PRO A 34 -26.97 2.69 -0.15
CA PRO A 34 -26.38 1.88 -1.20
C PRO A 34 -25.50 2.70 -2.15
N LEU A 35 -24.38 2.14 -2.60
CA LEU A 35 -23.44 2.82 -3.48
C LEU A 35 -24.13 3.33 -4.77
N SER A 36 -25.02 2.53 -5.36
CA SER A 36 -25.77 2.89 -6.56
C SER A 36 -26.61 4.15 -6.36
N GLN A 37 -27.21 4.33 -5.19
CA GLN A 37 -28.02 5.50 -4.87
C GLN A 37 -27.16 6.74 -4.69
N GLN A 38 -26.04 6.62 -3.97
CA GLN A 38 -25.11 7.73 -3.74
C GLN A 38 -24.48 8.23 -5.05
N LEU A 39 -24.27 7.35 -6.04
CA LEU A 39 -23.67 7.68 -7.32
C LEU A 39 -24.68 8.07 -8.42
N THR A 40 -25.97 8.13 -8.12
CA THR A 40 -27.03 8.42 -9.11
C THR A 40 -26.79 9.73 -9.87
N SER A 41 -26.35 10.77 -9.17
CA SER A 41 -26.06 12.07 -9.77
C SER A 41 -24.88 12.08 -10.74
N PHE A 42 -24.06 11.02 -10.71
CA PHE A 42 -22.87 10.88 -11.57
C PHE A 42 -23.06 9.89 -12.73
N SER A 43 -24.23 9.25 -12.85
CA SER A 43 -24.46 8.15 -13.79
C SER A 43 -24.01 8.47 -15.22
N ASP A 44 -24.32 9.66 -15.71
CA ASP A 44 -23.95 10.07 -17.08
C ASP A 44 -22.44 10.31 -17.23
N LEU A 45 -21.83 10.95 -16.24
CA LEU A 45 -20.38 11.21 -16.24
C LEU A 45 -19.57 9.92 -16.15
N MET A 46 -20.00 8.97 -15.31
CA MET A 46 -19.34 7.67 -15.12
C MET A 46 -19.23 6.83 -16.39
N THR A 47 -20.06 7.06 -17.41
CA THR A 47 -20.00 6.33 -18.69
C THR A 47 -18.85 6.78 -19.58
N SER A 48 -18.46 8.04 -19.49
CA SER A 48 -17.49 8.66 -20.40
C SER A 48 -16.23 9.18 -19.70
N GLN A 49 -16.32 9.48 -18.42
CA GLN A 49 -15.24 10.06 -17.62
C GLN A 49 -14.95 9.23 -16.39
N THR A 50 -13.84 9.55 -15.73
CA THR A 50 -13.47 9.01 -14.43
C THR A 50 -13.37 10.13 -13.42
N GLY A 51 -14.17 10.05 -12.35
CA GLY A 51 -14.03 10.91 -11.18
C GLY A 51 -12.78 10.53 -10.40
N VAL A 52 -11.96 11.51 -10.05
CA VAL A 52 -10.66 11.31 -9.41
C VAL A 52 -10.58 12.13 -8.14
N TYR A 53 -10.18 11.49 -7.04
CA TYR A 53 -9.90 12.14 -5.77
C TYR A 53 -8.63 11.58 -5.16
N THR A 54 -7.68 12.43 -4.79
CA THR A 54 -6.40 12.00 -4.18
C THR A 54 -6.54 11.90 -2.67
N LEU A 55 -6.24 10.75 -2.10
CA LEU A 55 -6.26 10.46 -0.67
C LEU A 55 -4.87 10.69 -0.07
N GLU A 56 -4.66 11.85 0.52
CA GLU A 56 -3.38 12.28 1.08
C GLU A 56 -3.17 11.79 2.52
N GLU A 57 -4.23 11.70 3.32
CA GLU A 57 -4.18 11.40 4.75
C GLU A 57 -4.51 9.92 5.02
N GLY A 58 -3.88 9.32 6.04
CA GLY A 58 -4.11 7.92 6.39
C GLY A 58 -5.55 7.67 6.86
N ASP A 59 -6.05 8.52 7.74
CA ASP A 59 -7.41 8.41 8.28
C ASP A 59 -8.50 8.62 7.21
N GLU A 60 -8.30 9.56 6.27
CA GLU A 60 -9.21 9.75 5.14
C GLU A 60 -9.25 8.53 4.23
N SER A 61 -8.08 7.94 3.98
CA SER A 61 -7.96 6.73 3.17
C SER A 61 -8.63 5.51 3.83
N MET A 62 -8.53 5.40 5.18
CA MET A 62 -9.21 4.38 5.95
C MET A 62 -10.73 4.55 5.90
N ILE A 63 -11.23 5.77 6.15
CA ILE A 63 -12.67 6.09 6.12
C ILE A 63 -13.27 5.85 4.73
N SER A 64 -12.53 6.17 3.67
CA SER A 64 -12.97 5.88 2.29
C SER A 64 -13.14 4.38 2.04
N ARG A 65 -12.24 3.55 2.59
CA ARG A 65 -12.38 2.07 2.51
C ARG A 65 -13.57 1.56 3.34
N ALA A 66 -13.75 2.10 4.54
CA ALA A 66 -14.90 1.78 5.40
C ALA A 66 -16.22 2.14 4.71
N TRP A 67 -16.30 3.33 4.11
CA TRP A 67 -17.45 3.77 3.32
C TRP A 67 -17.73 2.80 2.16
N LEU A 68 -16.71 2.40 1.42
CA LEU A 68 -16.87 1.45 0.32
C LEU A 68 -17.42 0.10 0.80
N CYS A 69 -16.90 -0.43 1.90
CA CYS A 69 -17.40 -1.69 2.48
C CYS A 69 -18.86 -1.56 2.94
N GLU A 70 -19.23 -0.45 3.61
CA GLU A 70 -20.58 -0.25 4.13
C GLU A 70 -21.61 0.02 3.02
N SER A 71 -21.21 0.65 1.92
CA SER A 71 -22.10 1.01 0.81
C SER A 71 -22.21 -0.05 -0.29
N ALA A 72 -21.34 -1.07 -0.28
CA ALA A 72 -21.30 -2.15 -1.27
C ALA A 72 -22.63 -2.91 -1.34
N GLU A 73 -23.05 -3.24 -2.58
CA GLU A 73 -24.31 -3.95 -2.87
C GLU A 73 -24.09 -5.34 -3.45
N LYS A 74 -23.02 -5.56 -4.23
CA LYS A 74 -22.83 -6.79 -4.99
C LYS A 74 -21.46 -7.43 -4.78
N THR A 75 -20.38 -6.68 -5.01
CA THR A 75 -19.03 -7.23 -5.03
C THR A 75 -18.02 -6.31 -4.37
N ILE A 76 -17.04 -6.91 -3.68
CA ILE A 76 -15.82 -6.25 -3.24
C ILE A 76 -14.64 -7.12 -3.67
N ASP A 77 -13.77 -6.57 -4.53
CA ASP A 77 -12.55 -7.23 -4.98
C ASP A 77 -11.34 -6.54 -4.39
N ILE A 78 -10.50 -7.29 -3.69
CA ILE A 78 -9.37 -6.77 -2.94
C ILE A 78 -8.09 -7.49 -3.34
N GLN A 79 -7.07 -6.69 -3.64
CA GLN A 79 -5.74 -7.19 -3.99
C GLN A 79 -4.69 -6.39 -3.21
N TYR A 80 -3.92 -7.06 -2.34
CA TYR A 80 -2.88 -6.41 -1.54
C TYR A 80 -1.60 -7.24 -1.43
N PHE A 81 -0.47 -6.52 -1.36
CA PHE A 81 0.83 -7.12 -1.04
C PHE A 81 0.96 -7.42 0.45
N ILE A 82 0.63 -6.45 1.33
CA ILE A 82 0.56 -6.63 2.77
C ILE A 82 -0.89 -6.47 3.23
N PHE A 83 -1.38 -7.48 3.94
CA PHE A 83 -2.60 -7.42 4.72
C PHE A 83 -2.26 -7.96 6.11
N SER A 84 -1.99 -7.06 7.05
CA SER A 84 -1.49 -7.39 8.38
C SER A 84 -2.61 -7.90 9.30
N ALA A 85 -2.23 -8.59 10.36
CA ALA A 85 -3.13 -8.99 11.44
C ALA A 85 -3.09 -8.01 12.64
N ASP A 86 -2.66 -6.78 12.39
CA ASP A 86 -2.61 -5.69 13.36
C ASP A 86 -3.98 -5.01 13.55
N ASN A 87 -3.99 -3.86 14.26
CA ASN A 87 -5.23 -3.16 14.57
C ASN A 87 -6.04 -2.76 13.31
N ILE A 88 -5.40 -2.17 12.32
CA ILE A 88 -6.06 -1.77 11.06
C ILE A 88 -6.52 -2.98 10.27
N GLY A 89 -5.72 -4.04 10.22
CA GLY A 89 -6.10 -5.28 9.51
C GLY A 89 -7.31 -5.94 10.13
N LEU A 90 -7.37 -6.07 11.46
CA LEU A 90 -8.54 -6.64 12.16
C LEU A 90 -9.83 -5.82 11.92
N ILE A 91 -9.71 -4.48 11.94
CA ILE A 91 -10.83 -3.59 11.63
C ILE A 91 -11.28 -3.74 10.17
N ALA A 92 -10.33 -3.80 9.23
CA ALA A 92 -10.64 -3.97 7.82
C ALA A 92 -11.37 -5.29 7.54
N ILE A 93 -10.94 -6.39 8.17
CA ILE A 93 -11.62 -7.70 8.07
C ILE A 93 -13.04 -7.64 8.63
N ASP A 94 -13.28 -6.95 9.75
CA ASP A 94 -14.65 -6.77 10.28
C ASP A 94 -15.57 -6.07 9.27
N TYR A 95 -15.09 -4.99 8.63
CA TYR A 95 -15.87 -4.30 7.59
C TYR A 95 -16.20 -5.22 6.41
N LEU A 96 -15.27 -6.09 6.01
CA LEU A 96 -15.50 -7.08 4.96
C LEU A 96 -16.50 -8.16 5.40
N LEU A 97 -16.38 -8.72 6.61
CA LEU A 97 -17.33 -9.68 7.15
C LEU A 97 -18.74 -9.11 7.20
N ARG A 98 -18.91 -7.86 7.67
CA ARG A 98 -20.21 -7.18 7.67
C ARG A 98 -20.79 -7.00 6.27
N ALA A 99 -19.95 -6.73 5.27
CA ALA A 99 -20.38 -6.68 3.88
C ALA A 99 -20.82 -8.08 3.38
N ALA A 100 -20.03 -9.11 3.71
CA ALA A 100 -20.37 -10.50 3.40
C ALA A 100 -21.67 -10.97 4.05
N ASP A 101 -21.92 -10.60 5.32
CA ASP A 101 -23.18 -10.87 6.04
C ASP A 101 -24.40 -10.23 5.37
N ARG A 102 -24.22 -9.08 4.69
CA ARG A 102 -25.26 -8.44 3.88
C ARG A 102 -25.48 -9.11 2.52
N GLY A 103 -24.67 -10.12 2.16
CA GLY A 103 -24.74 -10.85 0.89
C GLY A 103 -23.80 -10.36 -0.20
N VAL A 104 -22.92 -9.42 0.12
CA VAL A 104 -21.90 -8.92 -0.83
C VAL A 104 -20.86 -10.02 -1.07
N GLN A 105 -20.54 -10.30 -2.35
CA GLN A 105 -19.52 -11.28 -2.70
C GLN A 105 -18.13 -10.66 -2.62
N ILE A 106 -17.27 -11.24 -1.79
CA ILE A 106 -15.93 -10.73 -1.53
C ILE A 106 -14.88 -11.67 -2.07
N ARG A 107 -13.94 -11.13 -2.85
CA ARG A 107 -12.74 -11.83 -3.30
C ARG A 107 -11.51 -11.13 -2.76
N LEU A 108 -10.77 -11.81 -1.88
CA LEU A 108 -9.53 -11.32 -1.28
C LEU A 108 -8.33 -12.06 -1.87
N LEU A 109 -7.46 -11.34 -2.57
CA LEU A 109 -6.21 -11.84 -3.13
C LEU A 109 -5.03 -11.16 -2.42
N VAL A 110 -4.20 -11.95 -1.74
CA VAL A 110 -3.02 -11.47 -1.01
C VAL A 110 -1.75 -12.18 -1.46
N ASP A 111 -0.62 -11.50 -1.37
CA ASP A 111 0.68 -12.12 -1.67
C ASP A 111 1.15 -12.99 -0.49
N ASP A 112 1.69 -14.17 -0.78
CA ASP A 112 2.11 -15.16 0.23
C ASP A 112 3.15 -14.63 1.23
N ILE A 113 4.08 -13.80 0.78
CA ILE A 113 5.26 -13.46 1.58
C ILE A 113 4.95 -12.57 2.79
N MET A 114 3.89 -11.78 2.69
CA MET A 114 3.54 -10.73 3.67
C MET A 114 2.19 -10.98 4.34
N VAL A 115 1.72 -12.22 4.34
CA VAL A 115 0.56 -12.63 5.14
C VAL A 115 1.01 -12.98 6.55
N GLU A 116 0.56 -12.22 7.52
CA GLU A 116 0.88 -12.44 8.95
C GLU A 116 -0.17 -13.28 9.66
N ALA A 117 -1.38 -13.38 9.11
CA ALA A 117 -2.46 -14.20 9.67
C ALA A 117 -2.09 -15.69 9.59
N ASP A 118 -2.43 -16.43 10.64
CA ASP A 118 -2.28 -17.88 10.65
C ASP A 118 -3.23 -18.54 9.64
N ALA A 119 -2.85 -19.69 9.12
CA ALA A 119 -3.63 -20.42 8.12
C ALA A 119 -5.05 -20.77 8.59
N ASP A 120 -5.24 -21.05 9.88
CA ASP A 120 -6.57 -21.33 10.47
C ASP A 120 -7.45 -20.08 10.54
N GLU A 121 -6.87 -18.88 10.65
CA GLU A 121 -7.62 -17.62 10.58
C GLU A 121 -8.13 -17.36 9.17
N LEU A 122 -7.24 -17.52 8.18
CA LEU A 122 -7.63 -17.36 6.77
C LEU A 122 -8.69 -18.38 6.35
N LEU A 123 -8.55 -19.65 6.76
CA LEU A 123 -9.56 -20.68 6.49
C LEU A 123 -10.88 -20.37 7.17
N ALA A 124 -10.87 -19.84 8.40
CA ALA A 124 -12.10 -19.45 9.07
C ALA A 124 -12.82 -18.31 8.34
N LEU A 125 -12.09 -17.37 7.76
CA LEU A 125 -12.67 -16.31 6.93
C LEU A 125 -13.20 -16.86 5.61
N ASP A 126 -12.44 -17.72 4.92
CA ASP A 126 -12.82 -18.36 3.65
C ASP A 126 -14.04 -19.30 3.81
N ALA A 127 -14.32 -19.78 5.03
CA ALA A 127 -15.51 -20.57 5.34
C ALA A 127 -16.83 -19.75 5.27
N HIS A 128 -16.77 -18.41 5.18
CA HIS A 128 -17.94 -17.57 4.99
C HIS A 128 -18.47 -17.73 3.54
N PRO A 129 -19.79 -17.99 3.32
CA PRO A 129 -20.33 -18.31 2.00
C PRO A 129 -20.15 -17.20 0.95
N ASN A 130 -19.95 -15.97 1.37
CA ASN A 130 -19.78 -14.79 0.51
C ASN A 130 -18.38 -14.22 0.53
N LEU A 131 -17.37 -14.93 1.09
CA LEU A 131 -15.97 -14.46 1.12
C LEU A 131 -15.06 -15.58 0.62
N SER A 132 -14.21 -15.29 -0.33
CA SER A 132 -13.22 -16.22 -0.89
C SER A 132 -11.83 -15.63 -0.84
N ILE A 133 -10.86 -16.43 -0.40
CA ILE A 133 -9.46 -16.02 -0.24
C ILE A 133 -8.56 -16.83 -1.16
N LYS A 134 -7.75 -16.13 -1.94
CA LYS A 134 -6.64 -16.71 -2.70
C LYS A 134 -5.32 -16.11 -2.31
N ILE A 135 -4.29 -16.95 -2.36
CA ILE A 135 -2.91 -16.56 -2.10
C ILE A 135 -2.17 -16.53 -3.43
N TYR A 136 -1.55 -15.40 -3.71
CA TYR A 136 -0.72 -15.26 -4.92
C TYR A 136 0.68 -15.79 -4.66
N ASN A 137 1.14 -16.64 -5.58
CA ASN A 137 2.47 -17.25 -5.59
C ASN A 137 2.84 -17.91 -4.23
N PRO A 138 2.08 -18.93 -3.77
CA PRO A 138 2.20 -19.54 -2.44
C PRO A 138 3.42 -20.45 -2.35
N SER A 139 4.62 -19.88 -2.45
CA SER A 139 5.88 -20.64 -2.47
C SER A 139 6.66 -20.59 -1.17
N THR A 140 6.38 -19.67 -0.25
CA THR A 140 7.33 -19.31 0.79
C THR A 140 6.79 -19.28 2.22
N ASN A 141 5.53 -18.99 2.46
CA ASN A 141 5.03 -18.70 3.80
C ASN A 141 3.92 -19.65 4.24
N ILE A 142 2.77 -19.62 3.62
CA ILE A 142 1.58 -20.33 4.06
C ILE A 142 1.76 -21.85 3.93
N GLY A 143 1.45 -22.57 5.01
CA GLY A 143 1.53 -24.03 5.06
C GLY A 143 2.95 -24.62 5.09
N LYS A 144 4.00 -23.79 5.21
CA LYS A 144 5.41 -24.25 5.18
C LYS A 144 6.15 -24.01 6.49
N ASN A 145 6.93 -25.02 6.89
CA ASN A 145 7.87 -24.91 8.01
C ASN A 145 9.19 -24.23 7.59
N LEU A 146 10.02 -23.84 8.55
CA LEU A 146 11.28 -23.12 8.29
C LEU A 146 12.24 -23.82 7.32
N PRO A 147 12.50 -25.16 7.39
CA PRO A 147 13.31 -25.86 6.40
C PRO A 147 12.73 -25.80 4.98
N GLU A 148 11.41 -25.93 4.83
CA GLU A 148 10.74 -25.85 3.52
C GLU A 148 10.82 -24.44 2.93
N LYS A 149 10.69 -23.41 3.76
CA LYS A 149 10.89 -21.99 3.34
C LYS A 149 12.31 -21.77 2.82
N LEU A 150 13.33 -22.30 3.52
CA LEU A 150 14.73 -22.18 3.09
C LEU A 150 15.01 -22.98 1.82
N TYR A 151 14.40 -24.16 1.68
CA TYR A 151 14.51 -24.96 0.45
C TYR A 151 13.86 -24.25 -0.74
N SER A 152 12.67 -23.68 -0.58
CA SER A 152 11.98 -22.91 -1.63
C SER A 152 12.83 -21.71 -2.10
N LEU A 153 13.43 -20.97 -1.17
CA LEU A 153 14.32 -19.85 -1.49
C LEU A 153 15.56 -20.31 -2.29
N ALA A 154 16.12 -21.47 -1.97
CA ALA A 154 17.31 -22.00 -2.65
C ALA A 154 16.99 -22.62 -4.00
N SER A 155 15.82 -23.25 -4.16
CA SER A 155 15.43 -24.00 -5.36
C SER A 155 14.75 -23.13 -6.43
N ASP A 156 14.02 -22.09 -6.02
CA ASP A 156 13.34 -21.15 -6.92
C ASP A 156 13.54 -19.69 -6.46
N PHE A 157 14.76 -19.23 -6.55
CA PHE A 157 15.12 -17.86 -6.19
C PHE A 157 14.33 -16.82 -7.00
N ARG A 158 13.99 -17.12 -8.25
CA ARG A 158 13.23 -16.22 -9.09
C ARG A 158 11.76 -16.16 -8.64
N GLY A 159 11.08 -17.29 -8.52
CA GLY A 159 9.69 -17.36 -8.04
C GLY A 159 9.54 -16.69 -6.66
N PHE A 160 10.52 -16.90 -5.79
CA PHE A 160 10.58 -16.20 -4.50
C PHE A 160 10.54 -14.66 -4.66
N ASN A 161 11.20 -14.12 -5.69
CA ASN A 161 11.31 -12.67 -5.91
C ASN A 161 10.22 -12.08 -6.81
N GLN A 162 9.36 -12.90 -7.43
CA GLN A 162 8.22 -12.45 -8.24
C GLN A 162 6.97 -12.28 -7.36
N ARG A 163 6.77 -11.07 -6.84
CA ARG A 163 5.67 -10.78 -5.90
C ARG A 163 4.59 -9.94 -6.56
N MET A 164 3.38 -10.10 -6.06
CA MET A 164 2.25 -9.26 -6.42
C MET A 164 2.27 -7.99 -5.57
N HIS A 165 2.74 -6.89 -6.15
CA HIS A 165 2.84 -5.63 -5.41
C HIS A 165 1.65 -4.68 -5.67
N ASN A 166 0.66 -5.12 -6.40
CA ASN A 166 -0.59 -4.41 -6.64
C ASN A 166 -1.35 -4.15 -5.34
N LYS A 167 -2.03 -3.01 -5.24
CA LYS A 167 -2.84 -2.60 -4.10
C LYS A 167 -4.11 -1.97 -4.62
N THR A 168 -5.21 -2.71 -4.58
CA THR A 168 -6.51 -2.24 -5.07
C THR A 168 -7.65 -2.73 -4.19
N ILE A 169 -8.68 -1.90 -4.06
CA ILE A 169 -10.01 -2.29 -3.62
C ILE A 169 -11.02 -1.77 -4.65
N LEU A 170 -11.89 -2.64 -5.13
CA LEU A 170 -12.91 -2.33 -6.13
C LEU A 170 -14.27 -2.72 -5.59
N VAL A 171 -15.25 -1.87 -5.77
CA VAL A 171 -16.61 -2.08 -5.25
C VAL A 171 -17.63 -1.90 -6.37
N ASP A 172 -18.45 -2.93 -6.57
CA ASP A 172 -19.58 -2.99 -7.50
C ASP A 172 -19.22 -2.61 -8.96
N GLY A 173 -17.94 -2.70 -9.34
CA GLY A 173 -17.44 -2.25 -10.64
C GLY A 173 -17.60 -0.74 -10.89
N LYS A 174 -17.81 0.06 -9.85
CA LYS A 174 -18.10 1.49 -9.94
C LYS A 174 -17.09 2.41 -9.28
N VAL A 175 -16.54 1.97 -8.16
CA VAL A 175 -15.55 2.75 -7.39
C VAL A 175 -14.34 1.87 -7.07
N ALA A 176 -13.16 2.46 -7.15
CA ALA A 176 -11.93 1.79 -6.78
C ALA A 176 -10.97 2.72 -6.04
N ILE A 177 -10.12 2.15 -5.20
CA ILE A 177 -8.96 2.84 -4.63
C ILE A 177 -7.71 2.05 -5.03
N THR A 178 -6.67 2.77 -5.46
CA THR A 178 -5.33 2.22 -5.68
C THR A 178 -4.28 3.22 -5.20
N GLY A 179 -3.06 2.76 -4.93
CA GLY A 179 -1.98 3.64 -4.49
C GLY A 179 -0.86 2.90 -3.76
N GLY A 180 -0.16 3.58 -2.89
CA GLY A 180 0.99 3.04 -2.18
C GLY A 180 0.65 2.28 -0.91
N ARG A 181 -0.50 2.57 -0.26
CA ARG A 181 -0.86 2.01 1.05
C ARG A 181 -1.17 0.52 0.98
N ASN A 182 -0.56 -0.24 1.88
CA ASN A 182 -1.03 -1.57 2.24
C ASN A 182 -2.10 -1.48 3.34
N ILE A 183 -2.56 -2.63 3.86
CA ILE A 183 -3.44 -2.71 5.02
C ILE A 183 -2.60 -3.12 6.23
N ALA A 184 -2.07 -2.11 6.92
CA ALA A 184 -1.32 -2.25 8.17
C ALA A 184 -1.23 -0.91 8.89
N ASP A 185 -1.00 -0.91 10.21
CA ASP A 185 -1.08 0.24 11.10
C ASP A 185 -0.22 1.43 10.64
N GLU A 186 0.98 1.19 10.15
CA GLU A 186 1.93 2.22 9.73
C GLU A 186 1.49 3.02 8.48
N TYR A 187 0.55 2.50 7.68
CA TYR A 187 0.03 3.18 6.50
C TYR A 187 -1.14 4.12 6.81
N PHE A 188 -1.72 4.00 8.03
CA PHE A 188 -2.90 4.75 8.46
C PHE A 188 -2.66 5.56 9.73
N ASP A 189 -1.38 5.82 10.06
CA ASP A 189 -0.96 6.62 11.21
C ASP A 189 -1.26 5.99 12.58
N TYR A 190 -1.33 4.68 12.65
CA TYR A 190 -1.64 3.92 13.87
C TYR A 190 -0.42 3.30 14.54
N ASP A 191 0.71 3.15 13.85
CA ASP A 191 1.90 2.56 14.45
C ASP A 191 2.57 3.52 15.43
N HIS A 192 3.07 2.99 16.56
CA HIS A 192 3.69 3.77 17.62
C HIS A 192 5.15 4.11 17.36
N GLU A 193 5.83 3.38 16.48
CA GLU A 193 7.27 3.54 16.25
C GLU A 193 7.57 4.19 14.90
N TYR A 194 6.78 3.86 13.87
CA TYR A 194 7.06 4.25 12.50
C TYR A 194 5.78 4.40 11.67
N ASN A 195 5.60 5.52 10.99
CA ASN A 195 4.49 5.71 10.06
C ASN A 195 4.97 6.22 8.70
N PHE A 196 4.12 6.03 7.68
CA PHE A 196 4.43 6.37 6.31
C PHE A 196 3.71 7.62 5.79
N ARG A 197 4.46 8.48 5.11
CA ARG A 197 3.90 9.43 4.16
C ARG A 197 3.56 8.68 2.88
N ASP A 198 2.30 8.35 2.68
CA ASP A 198 1.85 7.62 1.50
C ASP A 198 0.67 8.32 0.81
N ARG A 199 0.25 7.81 -0.35
CA ARG A 199 -0.80 8.40 -1.17
C ARG A 199 -1.55 7.32 -1.93
N ASP A 200 -2.91 7.47 -1.94
CA ASP A 200 -3.79 6.69 -2.79
C ASP A 200 -4.60 7.62 -3.70
N VAL A 201 -5.30 7.03 -4.65
CA VAL A 201 -6.30 7.69 -5.47
C VAL A 201 -7.59 6.88 -5.48
N LEU A 202 -8.70 7.57 -5.27
CA LEU A 202 -10.05 7.06 -5.43
C LEU A 202 -10.52 7.40 -6.84
N LEU A 203 -11.01 6.39 -7.55
CA LEU A 203 -11.52 6.47 -8.91
C LEU A 203 -12.99 6.06 -8.94
N ILE A 204 -13.82 6.83 -9.67
CA ILE A 204 -15.26 6.55 -9.83
C ILE A 204 -15.60 6.51 -11.33
N GLY A 205 -16.22 5.45 -11.81
CA GLY A 205 -16.77 5.35 -13.15
C GLY A 205 -15.87 4.65 -14.15
N ARG A 206 -15.67 5.23 -15.34
CA ARG A 206 -15.21 4.51 -16.54
C ARG A 206 -13.99 3.61 -16.33
N GLU A 207 -12.93 4.10 -15.69
CA GLU A 207 -11.67 3.38 -15.60
C GLU A 207 -11.70 2.21 -14.60
N VAL A 208 -12.69 2.18 -13.70
CA VAL A 208 -12.86 1.08 -12.74
C VAL A 208 -13.09 -0.26 -13.44
N GLY A 209 -13.74 -0.27 -14.62
CA GLY A 209 -13.90 -1.48 -15.44
C GLY A 209 -12.58 -2.10 -15.90
N ASN A 210 -11.57 -1.29 -16.22
CA ASN A 210 -10.22 -1.78 -16.54
C ASN A 210 -9.51 -2.35 -15.31
N MET A 211 -9.75 -1.77 -14.14
CA MET A 211 -9.24 -2.28 -12.87
C MET A 211 -9.87 -3.65 -12.52
N GLU A 212 -11.17 -3.81 -12.74
CA GLU A 212 -11.88 -5.08 -12.53
C GLU A 212 -11.37 -6.18 -13.48
N ASN A 213 -11.13 -5.85 -14.74
CA ASN A 213 -10.49 -6.76 -15.69
C ASN A 213 -9.09 -7.20 -15.23
N SER A 214 -8.28 -6.25 -14.76
CA SER A 214 -6.96 -6.54 -14.20
C SER A 214 -7.05 -7.47 -12.98
N PHE A 215 -7.92 -7.15 -12.01
CA PHE A 215 -8.13 -8.02 -10.85
C PHE A 215 -8.54 -9.44 -11.26
N SER A 216 -9.46 -9.57 -12.23
CA SER A 216 -9.95 -10.86 -12.71
C SER A 216 -8.85 -11.69 -13.39
N LEU A 217 -7.90 -11.06 -14.09
CA LEU A 217 -6.72 -11.75 -14.63
C LEU A 217 -5.85 -12.34 -13.50
N PHE A 218 -5.61 -11.57 -12.43
CA PHE A 218 -4.86 -12.07 -11.28
C PHE A 218 -5.62 -13.16 -10.52
N TRP A 219 -6.92 -12.97 -10.27
CA TRP A 219 -7.75 -13.93 -9.56
C TRP A 219 -7.81 -15.30 -10.25
N ASN A 220 -7.85 -15.31 -11.57
CA ASN A 220 -7.92 -16.53 -12.39
C ASN A 220 -6.57 -17.05 -12.85
N SER A 221 -5.47 -16.44 -12.42
CA SER A 221 -4.12 -16.90 -12.74
C SER A 221 -3.78 -18.20 -12.00
N ASP A 222 -3.00 -19.06 -12.64
CA ASP A 222 -2.44 -20.28 -12.02
C ASP A 222 -1.54 -19.95 -10.80
N ALA A 223 -1.04 -18.72 -10.71
CA ALA A 223 -0.30 -18.24 -9.54
C ALA A 223 -1.19 -17.93 -8.33
N SER A 224 -2.52 -17.89 -8.47
CA SER A 224 -3.49 -17.56 -7.42
C SER A 224 -4.24 -18.81 -6.95
N VAL A 225 -3.81 -19.36 -5.84
CA VAL A 225 -4.31 -20.62 -5.28
C VAL A 225 -5.27 -20.36 -4.11
N ALA A 226 -6.41 -21.07 -4.07
CA ALA A 226 -7.34 -20.96 -2.97
C ALA A 226 -6.70 -21.41 -1.65
N ILE A 227 -6.98 -20.71 -0.56
CA ILE A 227 -6.39 -21.04 0.76
C ILE A 227 -6.78 -22.48 1.18
N ALA A 228 -7.98 -22.94 0.85
CA ALA A 228 -8.44 -24.30 1.12
C ALA A 228 -7.65 -25.39 0.41
N ASP A 229 -6.97 -25.07 -0.71
CA ASP A 229 -6.09 -25.99 -1.43
C ASP A 229 -4.66 -26.02 -0.89
N LEU A 230 -4.29 -25.03 -0.06
CA LEU A 230 -2.95 -24.90 0.51
C LEU A 230 -2.83 -25.51 1.90
N VAL A 231 -3.93 -25.61 2.64
CA VAL A 231 -3.93 -26.03 4.04
C VAL A 231 -4.94 -27.16 4.24
N SER A 232 -4.52 -28.26 4.87
CA SER A 232 -5.43 -29.36 5.19
C SER A 232 -6.37 -29.01 6.35
N VAL A 233 -7.66 -29.13 6.12
CA VAL A 233 -8.72 -28.81 7.09
C VAL A 233 -8.85 -29.87 8.19
N ASP A 234 -8.34 -31.09 7.98
CA ASP A 234 -8.59 -32.26 8.83
C ASP A 234 -8.03 -32.16 10.27
N SER A 235 -7.21 -31.15 10.56
CA SER A 235 -6.61 -30.92 11.87
C SER A 235 -7.07 -29.64 12.59
N LEU A 236 -7.95 -28.84 11.99
CA LEU A 236 -8.29 -27.52 12.48
C LEU A 236 -9.74 -27.45 12.98
N GLU A 237 -9.94 -27.20 14.26
CA GLU A 237 -11.25 -26.77 14.77
C GLU A 237 -11.50 -25.33 14.32
N LEU A 238 -12.18 -25.16 13.16
CA LEU A 238 -12.61 -23.86 12.68
C LEU A 238 -13.76 -23.34 13.52
N ASN A 239 -13.45 -22.73 14.66
CA ASN A 239 -14.49 -22.07 15.47
C ASN A 239 -14.84 -20.70 14.87
N THR A 240 -15.44 -20.71 13.66
CA THR A 240 -15.75 -19.51 12.87
C THR A 240 -16.62 -18.53 13.65
N LYS A 241 -17.61 -19.03 14.41
CA LYS A 241 -18.52 -18.18 15.18
C LYS A 241 -17.78 -17.36 16.24
N VAL A 242 -16.85 -17.98 16.98
CA VAL A 242 -16.06 -17.28 18.02
C VAL A 242 -15.12 -16.26 17.37
N LYS A 243 -14.50 -16.62 16.24
CA LYS A 243 -13.58 -15.71 15.52
C LYS A 243 -14.33 -14.50 14.96
N TYR A 244 -15.51 -14.69 14.34
CA TYR A 244 -16.30 -13.58 13.79
C TYR A 244 -16.82 -12.67 14.91
N GLU A 245 -17.33 -13.24 16.00
CA GLU A 245 -17.75 -12.46 17.15
C GLU A 245 -16.60 -11.63 17.74
N TYR A 246 -15.42 -12.23 17.88
CA TYR A 246 -14.24 -11.51 18.34
C TYR A 246 -13.90 -10.32 17.43
N LEU A 247 -13.88 -10.52 16.11
CA LEU A 247 -13.60 -9.45 15.14
C LEU A 247 -14.63 -8.33 15.20
N HIS A 248 -15.92 -8.66 15.32
CA HIS A 248 -17.00 -7.69 15.47
C HIS A 248 -16.84 -6.85 16.75
N GLN A 249 -16.60 -7.51 17.87
CA GLN A 249 -16.41 -6.82 19.15
C GLN A 249 -15.13 -6.00 19.16
N TYR A 250 -14.05 -6.49 18.55
CA TYR A 250 -12.80 -5.75 18.38
C TYR A 250 -13.02 -4.44 17.62
N ALA A 251 -13.67 -4.50 16.48
CA ALA A 251 -13.95 -3.32 15.64
C ALA A 251 -15.02 -2.38 16.22
N CYS A 252 -15.82 -2.85 17.16
CA CYS A 252 -16.78 -2.01 17.91
C CYS A 252 -16.16 -1.37 19.15
N ASN A 253 -15.04 -1.90 19.67
CA ASN A 253 -14.41 -1.38 20.87
C ASN A 253 -13.80 0.02 20.61
N PRO A 254 -14.31 1.09 21.27
CA PRO A 254 -13.81 2.44 21.04
C PRO A 254 -12.35 2.63 21.42
N GLU A 255 -11.77 1.78 22.28
CA GLU A 255 -10.37 1.88 22.67
C GLU A 255 -9.40 1.46 21.54
N ASN A 256 -9.88 0.74 20.53
CA ASN A 256 -9.11 0.36 19.33
C ASN A 256 -9.07 1.47 18.28
N PHE A 257 -9.69 2.61 18.54
CA PHE A 257 -9.69 3.78 17.66
C PHE A 257 -9.17 5.02 18.38
N TRP A 258 -8.41 5.83 17.65
CA TRP A 258 -8.07 7.16 18.14
C TRP A 258 -9.32 8.05 18.24
N PRO A 259 -9.42 8.95 19.25
CA PRO A 259 -10.60 9.79 19.43
C PRO A 259 -11.03 10.55 18.16
N GLN A 260 -10.07 11.04 17.37
CA GLN A 260 -10.34 11.76 16.13
C GLN A 260 -10.91 10.85 15.04
N VAL A 261 -10.46 9.59 15.00
CA VAL A 261 -10.97 8.59 14.05
C VAL A 261 -12.38 8.16 14.43
N ARG A 262 -12.69 8.03 15.72
CA ARG A 262 -14.08 7.77 16.18
C ARG A 262 -15.06 8.80 15.67
N GLU A 263 -14.69 10.09 15.68
CA GLU A 263 -15.54 11.15 15.12
C GLU A 263 -15.66 11.04 13.59
N LYS A 264 -14.58 10.68 12.90
CA LYS A 264 -14.61 10.48 11.44
C LYS A 264 -15.43 9.25 11.03
N ILE A 265 -15.43 8.19 11.80
CA ILE A 265 -16.27 7.00 11.53
C ILE A 265 -17.77 7.38 11.49
N LYS A 266 -18.21 8.33 12.32
CA LYS A 266 -19.57 8.87 12.26
C LYS A 266 -19.88 9.57 10.93
N ALA A 267 -18.87 10.02 10.22
CA ALA A 267 -19.01 10.70 8.95
C ALA A 267 -19.01 9.75 7.73
N VAL A 268 -18.78 8.45 7.93
CA VAL A 268 -18.78 7.43 6.84
C VAL A 268 -20.02 7.54 5.94
N PRO A 269 -21.27 7.75 6.44
CA PRO A 269 -22.44 7.91 5.59
C PRO A 269 -22.39 9.12 4.66
N THR A 270 -21.59 10.12 4.95
CA THR A 270 -21.48 11.37 4.19
C THR A 270 -20.19 11.49 3.37
N THR A 271 -19.40 10.42 3.26
CA THR A 271 -18.07 10.43 2.63
C THR A 271 -18.12 10.97 1.19
N VAL A 272 -19.04 10.50 0.35
CA VAL A 272 -19.18 11.00 -1.04
C VAL A 272 -19.45 12.49 -1.06
N LYS A 273 -20.36 12.97 -0.21
CA LYS A 273 -20.67 14.40 -0.12
C LYS A 273 -19.46 15.21 0.31
N GLN A 274 -18.71 14.74 1.29
CA GLN A 274 -17.48 15.41 1.74
C GLN A 274 -16.43 15.47 0.63
N ILE A 275 -16.25 14.38 -0.12
CA ILE A 275 -15.36 14.32 -1.29
C ILE A 275 -15.79 15.36 -2.34
N GLN A 276 -17.07 15.44 -2.66
CA GLN A 276 -17.59 16.43 -3.61
C GLN A 276 -17.39 17.88 -3.13
N GLU A 277 -17.68 18.15 -1.87
CA GLU A 277 -17.58 19.48 -1.26
C GLU A 277 -16.13 19.91 -1.01
N SER A 278 -15.16 18.99 -1.04
CA SER A 278 -13.74 19.30 -0.85
C SER A 278 -13.16 20.25 -1.89
N GLY A 279 -13.78 20.36 -3.08
CA GLY A 279 -13.24 21.08 -4.22
C GLY A 279 -12.04 20.41 -4.90
N LEU A 280 -11.66 19.19 -4.44
CA LEU A 280 -10.52 18.43 -4.95
C LEU A 280 -10.95 17.24 -5.82
N PHE A 281 -12.25 16.90 -5.82
CA PHE A 281 -12.81 15.87 -6.68
C PHE A 281 -12.99 16.42 -8.11
N VAL A 282 -12.41 15.74 -9.08
CA VAL A 282 -12.35 16.20 -10.48
C VAL A 282 -12.75 15.08 -11.43
N TRP A 283 -13.64 15.35 -12.38
CA TRP A 283 -13.91 14.47 -13.50
C TRP A 283 -12.85 14.65 -14.59
N ALA A 284 -12.19 13.56 -14.96
CA ALA A 284 -11.16 13.51 -15.98
C ALA A 284 -11.62 12.69 -17.20
N ASP A 285 -11.41 13.25 -18.40
CA ASP A 285 -11.75 12.57 -19.66
C ASP A 285 -10.82 11.39 -19.96
N HIS A 286 -9.57 11.47 -19.50
CA HIS A 286 -8.55 10.49 -19.79
C HIS A 286 -7.80 10.10 -18.51
N VAL A 287 -8.09 8.89 -18.08
CA VAL A 287 -7.38 8.19 -17.00
C VAL A 287 -7.05 6.79 -17.54
N ASP A 288 -5.82 6.34 -17.40
CA ASP A 288 -5.39 5.01 -17.75
C ASP A 288 -4.96 4.27 -16.47
N PHE A 289 -5.61 3.17 -16.17
CA PHE A 289 -5.11 2.21 -15.20
C PHE A 289 -4.22 1.20 -15.90
N VAL A 290 -2.95 1.24 -15.59
CA VAL A 290 -1.94 0.34 -16.16
C VAL A 290 -1.50 -0.64 -15.09
N SER A 291 -1.62 -1.93 -15.37
CA SER A 291 -1.18 -3.01 -14.50
C SER A 291 -0.29 -3.98 -15.27
N ASP A 292 0.73 -4.50 -14.58
CA ASP A 292 1.49 -5.63 -15.10
C ASP A 292 0.62 -6.90 -15.09
N LEU A 293 0.96 -7.85 -15.95
CA LEU A 293 0.28 -9.13 -16.01
C LEU A 293 0.74 -10.07 -14.87
N PRO A 294 -0.12 -10.98 -14.39
CA PRO A 294 0.30 -12.05 -13.49
C PRO A 294 1.48 -12.82 -14.09
N GLY A 295 2.46 -13.18 -13.26
CA GLY A 295 3.67 -13.85 -13.73
C GLY A 295 4.59 -12.96 -14.56
N LYS A 296 4.53 -11.64 -14.39
CA LYS A 296 5.43 -10.67 -15.03
C LYS A 296 6.82 -11.22 -15.19
N ASN A 297 7.35 -11.14 -16.43
CA ASN A 297 8.68 -11.59 -16.76
C ASN A 297 8.91 -13.09 -16.50
N ASN A 298 8.45 -13.93 -17.40
CA ASN A 298 8.37 -15.41 -17.34
C ASN A 298 9.70 -16.18 -17.22
N GLY A 299 10.84 -15.53 -17.08
CA GLY A 299 12.15 -16.18 -16.92
C GLY A 299 13.05 -16.13 -18.15
N GLU A 300 12.53 -15.84 -19.32
CA GLU A 300 13.33 -15.79 -20.55
C GLU A 300 14.43 -14.73 -20.49
N HIS A 301 14.21 -13.68 -19.71
CA HIS A 301 15.14 -12.55 -19.54
C HIS A 301 15.89 -12.54 -18.19
N GLY A 302 15.87 -13.64 -17.43
CA GLY A 302 16.49 -13.72 -16.10
C GLY A 302 15.83 -12.73 -15.12
N LEU A 303 16.61 -11.88 -14.45
CA LEU A 303 16.13 -10.83 -13.53
C LEU A 303 15.87 -9.48 -14.26
N LYS A 304 15.71 -9.47 -15.58
CA LYS A 304 15.41 -8.32 -16.43
C LYS A 304 14.15 -8.62 -17.21
N GLY A 305 13.62 -7.67 -17.96
CA GLY A 305 12.49 -7.94 -18.87
C GLY A 305 11.44 -6.83 -18.89
N GLY A 306 11.41 -6.01 -17.86
CA GLY A 306 10.42 -4.94 -17.80
C GLY A 306 8.98 -5.44 -17.55
N GLY A 307 8.03 -4.61 -17.87
CA GLY A 307 6.59 -4.86 -17.78
C GLY A 307 5.80 -3.67 -18.29
N THR A 308 4.48 -3.80 -18.38
CA THR A 308 3.59 -2.76 -18.93
C THR A 308 3.71 -1.45 -18.16
N THR A 309 3.78 -1.51 -16.84
CA THR A 309 3.98 -0.33 -15.98
C THR A 309 5.32 0.33 -16.23
N THR A 310 6.39 -0.46 -16.35
CA THR A 310 7.74 0.02 -16.67
C THR A 310 7.78 0.75 -18.01
N ASP A 311 7.18 0.15 -19.07
CA ASP A 311 7.16 0.76 -20.40
C ASP A 311 6.37 2.06 -20.44
N SER A 312 5.25 2.12 -19.71
CA SER A 312 4.44 3.34 -19.58
C SER A 312 5.22 4.47 -18.90
N LEU A 313 5.91 4.19 -17.79
CA LEU A 313 6.74 5.18 -17.09
C LEU A 313 7.93 5.64 -17.96
N ILE A 314 8.59 4.73 -18.69
CA ILE A 314 9.63 5.06 -19.64
C ILE A 314 9.11 6.01 -20.72
N SER A 315 7.91 5.73 -21.27
CA SER A 315 7.26 6.58 -22.27
C SER A 315 7.00 7.98 -21.75
N LEU A 316 6.44 8.11 -20.53
CA LEU A 316 6.19 9.41 -19.89
C LEU A 316 7.48 10.21 -19.70
N ILE A 317 8.56 9.59 -19.21
CA ILE A 317 9.86 10.25 -18.99
C ILE A 317 10.48 10.69 -20.32
N ARG A 318 10.38 9.88 -21.38
CA ARG A 318 10.90 10.23 -22.71
C ARG A 318 10.18 11.41 -23.34
N ASN A 319 8.87 11.50 -23.12
CA ASN A 319 8.01 12.52 -23.72
C ASN A 319 7.92 13.82 -22.94
N ALA A 320 8.44 13.83 -21.70
CA ALA A 320 8.47 15.03 -20.86
C ALA A 320 9.23 16.20 -21.54
N LYS A 321 8.67 17.41 -21.42
CA LYS A 321 9.17 18.63 -22.09
C LYS A 321 9.65 19.71 -21.14
N LYS A 322 9.11 19.75 -19.90
CA LYS A 322 9.37 20.83 -18.93
C LYS A 322 9.93 20.28 -17.62
N SER A 323 9.23 19.31 -17.03
CA SER A 323 9.56 18.83 -15.69
C SER A 323 9.10 17.42 -15.40
N ILE A 324 9.86 16.71 -14.58
CA ILE A 324 9.54 15.41 -14.00
C ILE A 324 9.78 15.51 -12.51
N TYR A 325 8.73 15.33 -11.70
CA TYR A 325 8.80 15.26 -10.25
C TYR A 325 8.39 13.88 -9.79
N ILE A 326 9.21 13.22 -8.98
CA ILE A 326 8.99 11.84 -8.54
C ILE A 326 9.10 11.76 -7.03
N GLN A 327 8.20 11.02 -6.41
CA GLN A 327 8.32 10.49 -5.04
C GLN A 327 8.41 8.97 -5.12
N SER A 328 9.45 8.42 -4.51
CA SER A 328 9.63 6.98 -4.38
C SER A 328 10.40 6.66 -3.10
N PRO A 329 9.91 5.75 -2.25
CA PRO A 329 10.61 5.38 -1.01
C PRO A 329 11.98 4.77 -1.29
N TYR A 330 12.10 4.04 -2.39
CA TYR A 330 13.30 3.35 -2.84
C TYR A 330 13.74 3.92 -4.19
N LEU A 331 14.99 4.34 -4.26
CA LEU A 331 15.60 4.94 -5.44
C LEU A 331 16.83 4.12 -5.85
N VAL A 332 16.60 2.90 -6.32
CA VAL A 332 17.67 2.04 -6.82
C VAL A 332 17.64 2.06 -8.35
N THR A 333 18.40 2.98 -8.95
CA THR A 333 18.32 3.22 -10.39
C THR A 333 18.98 2.12 -11.21
N THR A 334 18.29 1.69 -12.29
CA THR A 334 18.85 0.83 -13.33
C THR A 334 19.69 1.66 -14.32
N GLU A 335 20.48 1.01 -15.16
CA GLU A 335 21.19 1.71 -16.26
C GLU A 335 20.22 2.43 -17.20
N ILE A 336 19.03 1.83 -17.41
CA ILE A 336 17.97 2.42 -18.24
C ILE A 336 17.45 3.69 -17.59
N SER A 337 17.06 3.67 -16.33
CA SER A 337 16.53 4.85 -15.63
C SER A 337 17.56 5.97 -15.52
N GLN A 338 18.85 5.66 -15.22
CA GLN A 338 19.93 6.65 -15.21
C GLN A 338 20.12 7.31 -16.58
N ARG A 339 20.05 6.54 -17.67
CA ARG A 339 20.12 7.07 -19.03
C ARG A 339 18.92 7.97 -19.34
N LEU A 340 17.72 7.55 -19.00
CA LEU A 340 16.49 8.32 -19.23
C LEU A 340 16.51 9.67 -18.52
N PHE A 341 16.89 9.70 -17.24
CA PHE A 341 16.99 10.95 -16.48
C PHE A 341 18.07 11.87 -17.06
N ARG A 342 19.24 11.34 -17.41
CA ARG A 342 20.31 12.11 -18.04
C ARG A 342 19.89 12.69 -19.40
N GLU A 343 19.17 11.92 -20.21
CA GLU A 343 18.63 12.38 -21.48
C GLU A 343 17.55 13.45 -21.29
N ALA A 344 16.68 13.30 -20.27
CA ALA A 344 15.69 14.32 -19.93
C ALA A 344 16.35 15.64 -19.54
N VAL A 345 17.35 15.60 -18.64
CA VAL A 345 18.10 16.78 -18.22
C VAL A 345 18.83 17.43 -19.43
N LYS A 346 19.42 16.64 -20.33
CA LYS A 346 20.04 17.17 -21.56
C LYS A 346 19.06 17.88 -22.49
N ARG A 347 17.78 17.47 -22.49
CA ARG A 347 16.71 18.16 -23.23
C ARG A 347 16.23 19.44 -22.53
N GLY A 348 16.75 19.78 -21.35
CA GLY A 348 16.33 20.93 -20.55
C GLY A 348 15.16 20.63 -19.60
N VAL A 349 14.76 19.36 -19.43
CA VAL A 349 13.71 18.95 -18.51
C VAL A 349 14.25 19.00 -17.09
N GLU A 350 13.54 19.67 -16.19
CA GLU A 350 13.87 19.66 -14.76
C GLU A 350 13.46 18.32 -14.15
N VAL A 351 14.41 17.57 -13.58
CA VAL A 351 14.15 16.30 -12.90
C VAL A 351 14.39 16.47 -11.40
N LYS A 352 13.34 16.27 -10.60
CA LYS A 352 13.40 16.26 -9.13
C LYS A 352 12.89 14.94 -8.59
N ILE A 353 13.60 14.38 -7.62
CA ILE A 353 13.23 13.12 -6.96
C ILE A 353 13.30 13.33 -5.46
N LEU A 354 12.21 12.99 -4.75
CA LEU A 354 12.16 12.86 -3.31
C LEU A 354 12.18 11.37 -2.96
N THR A 355 13.12 10.97 -2.12
CA THR A 355 13.24 9.60 -1.60
C THR A 355 13.50 9.62 -0.09
N ASN A 356 13.59 8.46 0.55
CA ASN A 356 13.98 8.40 1.96
C ASN A 356 15.44 8.77 2.17
N SER A 357 15.72 9.43 3.29
CA SER A 357 17.07 9.52 3.83
C SER A 357 17.49 8.23 4.55
N LEU A 358 18.77 8.09 4.87
CA LEU A 358 19.23 7.01 5.74
C LEU A 358 18.48 7.01 7.08
N SER A 359 18.14 8.17 7.62
CA SER A 359 17.44 8.30 8.89
C SER A 359 15.96 7.88 8.81
N SER A 360 15.29 8.12 7.69
CA SER A 360 13.86 7.84 7.51
C SER A 360 13.55 6.50 6.84
N THR A 361 14.50 5.86 6.14
CA THR A 361 14.22 4.60 5.44
C THR A 361 13.88 3.45 6.41
N ASP A 362 12.93 2.62 6.00
CA ASP A 362 12.57 1.32 6.57
C ASP A 362 13.43 0.18 5.98
N ASN A 363 13.98 0.37 4.76
CA ASN A 363 14.71 -0.65 4.00
C ASN A 363 16.14 -0.22 3.73
N LEU A 364 17.09 -0.73 4.54
CA LEU A 364 18.51 -0.42 4.43
C LEU A 364 19.18 -1.07 3.20
N GLU A 365 18.65 -2.20 2.73
CA GLU A 365 19.12 -2.85 1.52
C GLU A 365 18.89 -1.95 0.30
N ALA A 366 17.66 -1.48 0.11
CA ALA A 366 17.31 -0.56 -0.97
C ALA A 366 18.09 0.77 -0.83
N PHE A 367 18.23 1.28 0.40
CA PHE A 367 19.02 2.50 0.64
C PHE A 367 20.49 2.32 0.26
N SER A 368 21.08 1.17 0.55
CA SER A 368 22.46 0.84 0.13
C SER A 368 22.62 0.90 -1.39
N GLY A 369 21.63 0.44 -2.15
CA GLY A 369 21.62 0.56 -3.61
C GLY A 369 21.58 2.01 -4.08
N TYR A 370 20.71 2.82 -3.48
CA TYR A 370 20.60 4.25 -3.75
C TYR A 370 21.89 5.01 -3.42
N GLN A 371 22.48 4.77 -2.24
CA GLN A 371 23.70 5.44 -1.79
C GLN A 371 24.84 5.34 -2.82
N ARG A 372 25.00 4.17 -3.45
CA ARG A 372 26.03 3.92 -4.47
C ARG A 372 25.80 4.70 -5.76
N GLU A 373 24.57 5.11 -6.05
CA GLU A 373 24.20 5.79 -7.29
C GLU A 373 23.91 7.29 -7.12
N ARG A 374 23.77 7.75 -5.88
CA ARG A 374 23.40 9.14 -5.54
C ARG A 374 24.27 10.17 -6.25
N GLU A 375 25.58 10.02 -6.15
CA GLU A 375 26.53 10.98 -6.73
C GLU A 375 26.38 11.05 -8.26
N LYS A 376 26.26 9.92 -8.94
CA LYS A 376 26.08 9.86 -10.39
C LYS A 376 24.78 10.55 -10.83
N LEU A 377 23.69 10.39 -10.06
CA LEU A 377 22.44 11.06 -10.35
C LEU A 377 22.57 12.58 -10.18
N ILE A 378 23.20 13.06 -9.11
CA ILE A 378 23.46 14.48 -8.87
C ILE A 378 24.32 15.06 -10.00
N GLN A 379 25.40 14.39 -10.39
CA GLN A 379 26.29 14.81 -11.49
C GLN A 379 25.56 14.84 -12.84
N SER A 380 24.52 14.03 -13.03
CA SER A 380 23.70 14.07 -14.25
C SER A 380 22.71 15.25 -14.29
N GLY A 381 22.62 16.06 -13.23
CA GLY A 381 21.74 17.22 -13.11
C GLY A 381 20.39 16.92 -12.45
N VAL A 382 20.17 15.70 -11.96
CA VAL A 382 18.98 15.34 -11.18
C VAL A 382 19.04 16.01 -9.80
N LYS A 383 17.97 16.66 -9.39
CA LYS A 383 17.82 17.27 -8.06
C LYS A 383 17.23 16.25 -7.11
N ILE A 384 17.99 15.82 -6.10
CA ILE A 384 17.57 14.81 -5.13
C ILE A 384 17.27 15.49 -3.81
N TYR A 385 16.14 15.09 -3.22
CA TYR A 385 15.71 15.43 -1.89
C TYR A 385 15.55 14.15 -1.06
N GLU A 386 15.97 14.19 0.19
CA GLU A 386 15.89 13.05 1.10
C GLU A 386 15.00 13.39 2.29
N PHE A 387 13.93 12.63 2.45
CA PHE A 387 12.88 12.85 3.44
C PHE A 387 13.43 12.72 4.87
N LYS A 388 13.01 13.61 5.76
CA LYS A 388 13.45 13.62 7.15
C LYS A 388 12.59 12.71 8.02
N PRO A 389 13.16 12.01 9.02
CA PRO A 389 12.41 11.16 9.94
C PRO A 389 11.47 11.95 10.85
N ASP A 390 11.71 13.24 10.99
CA ASP A 390 10.97 14.20 11.80
C ASP A 390 10.28 15.29 10.95
N ALA A 391 10.03 15.01 9.67
CA ALA A 391 9.41 15.94 8.72
C ALA A 391 8.18 16.64 9.31
N ALA A 392 8.15 17.98 9.23
CA ALA A 392 7.10 18.79 9.83
C ALA A 392 5.72 18.55 9.21
N ILE A 393 5.67 18.09 7.94
CA ILE A 393 4.42 17.75 7.25
C ILE A 393 3.58 16.70 8.00
N ARG A 394 4.20 15.86 8.84
CA ARG A 394 3.49 14.87 9.67
C ARG A 394 2.40 15.48 10.53
N TYR A 395 2.60 16.70 11.06
CA TYR A 395 1.61 17.38 11.89
C TYR A 395 0.34 17.77 11.14
N LYS A 396 0.45 17.93 9.82
CA LYS A 396 -0.68 18.19 8.93
C LYS A 396 -1.39 16.90 8.51
N ILE A 397 -0.64 15.83 8.25
CA ILE A 397 -1.13 14.59 7.65
C ILE A 397 -1.61 13.62 8.73
N MET A 398 -0.78 13.40 9.75
CA MET A 398 -1.12 12.57 10.90
C MET A 398 -1.91 13.38 11.92
N LYS A 399 -3.14 13.73 11.69
CA LYS A 399 -3.95 14.69 12.50
C LYS A 399 -3.95 14.50 14.03
N GLY A 400 -2.84 14.05 14.59
CA GLY A 400 -2.43 14.28 15.96
C GLY A 400 -2.96 13.32 17.00
N ALA A 401 -3.55 12.20 16.63
CA ALA A 401 -4.04 11.24 17.61
C ALA A 401 -2.92 10.54 18.38
N LEU A 402 -1.92 10.04 17.66
CA LEU A 402 -0.76 9.37 18.27
C LEU A 402 0.09 10.32 19.11
N GLN A 403 0.29 11.54 18.65
CA GLN A 403 1.23 12.49 19.26
C GLN A 403 0.82 13.01 20.63
N LYS A 404 -0.47 12.93 21.00
CA LYS A 404 -0.97 13.42 22.30
C LYS A 404 -0.87 12.40 23.43
N LYS A 405 -0.77 11.09 23.12
CA LYS A 405 -0.77 10.01 24.12
C LYS A 405 0.61 9.40 24.38
N ILE A 406 1.59 9.62 23.51
CA ILE A 406 2.93 9.04 23.63
C ILE A 406 3.97 10.13 23.90
N ASN A 407 4.93 9.81 24.78
CA ASN A 407 6.01 10.73 25.18
C ASN A 407 7.12 10.89 24.13
N TYR A 408 6.98 10.25 22.97
CA TYR A 408 7.91 10.33 21.85
C TYR A 408 7.13 10.45 20.52
N THR A 409 7.79 10.89 19.46
CA THR A 409 7.18 11.00 18.15
C THR A 409 7.66 9.83 17.28
N PRO A 410 6.75 9.06 16.68
CA PRO A 410 7.13 8.01 15.73
C PRO A 410 7.99 8.56 14.61
N ARG A 411 8.92 7.77 14.10
CA ARG A 411 9.64 8.10 12.87
C ARG A 411 8.66 8.17 11.72
N PHE A 412 8.95 9.03 10.78
CA PHE A 412 8.11 9.23 9.62
C PHE A 412 8.93 9.02 8.35
N GLY A 413 8.52 8.07 7.52
CA GLY A 413 9.18 7.73 6.27
C GLY A 413 8.30 8.00 5.06
N LEU A 414 8.92 8.22 3.91
CA LEU A 414 8.23 8.30 2.64
C LEU A 414 7.90 6.89 2.16
N HIS A 415 6.63 6.67 1.74
CA HIS A 415 6.23 5.45 1.04
C HIS A 415 5.41 5.74 -0.23
N ALA A 416 5.05 6.99 -0.50
CA ALA A 416 4.34 7.40 -1.70
C ALA A 416 5.13 7.07 -2.98
N LYS A 417 4.44 6.52 -3.98
CA LYS A 417 4.94 6.28 -5.33
C LYS A 417 4.12 7.13 -6.28
N SER A 418 4.63 8.33 -6.56
CA SER A 418 3.91 9.32 -7.35
C SER A 418 4.85 10.02 -8.33
N MET A 419 4.32 10.40 -9.48
CA MET A 419 5.05 11.19 -10.46
C MET A 419 4.15 12.27 -11.05
N VAL A 420 4.72 13.44 -11.29
CA VAL A 420 4.07 14.51 -12.07
C VAL A 420 4.95 14.87 -13.25
N VAL A 421 4.37 14.82 -14.45
CA VAL A 421 5.07 15.18 -15.69
C VAL A 421 4.46 16.48 -16.23
N ASP A 422 5.31 17.46 -16.45
CA ASP A 422 5.00 18.78 -17.05
C ASP A 422 3.89 19.56 -16.33
N GLN A 423 3.46 19.14 -15.13
CA GLN A 423 2.27 19.58 -14.40
C GLN A 423 0.97 19.38 -15.21
N GLU A 424 0.96 18.43 -16.10
CA GLU A 424 -0.16 18.07 -16.97
C GLU A 424 -0.63 16.64 -16.71
N ILE A 425 0.27 15.73 -16.29
CA ILE A 425 -0.01 14.33 -16.04
C ILE A 425 0.39 13.99 -14.60
N ALA A 426 -0.55 13.39 -13.86
CA ALA A 426 -0.30 12.80 -12.54
C ALA A 426 -0.24 11.28 -12.63
N VAL A 427 0.70 10.66 -11.90
CA VAL A 427 0.80 9.22 -11.76
C VAL A 427 0.81 8.88 -10.27
N ILE A 428 -0.07 7.98 -9.86
CA ILE A 428 -0.16 7.46 -8.48
C ILE A 428 -0.31 5.94 -8.56
N GLY A 429 0.47 5.20 -7.77
CA GLY A 429 0.35 3.76 -7.77
C GLY A 429 1.35 3.05 -6.87
N THR A 430 1.75 1.85 -7.27
CA THR A 430 2.55 0.95 -6.44
C THR A 430 4.03 0.91 -6.82
N PHE A 431 4.42 1.46 -7.97
CA PHE A 431 5.74 1.30 -8.61
C PHE A 431 6.85 2.06 -7.89
N ASN A 432 7.80 1.36 -7.31
CA ASN A 432 9.04 1.92 -6.79
C ASN A 432 10.07 2.14 -7.92
N LEU A 433 10.94 3.13 -7.77
CA LEU A 433 12.09 3.31 -8.67
C LEU A 433 13.23 2.33 -8.32
N ASP A 434 12.95 1.04 -8.41
CA ASP A 434 13.91 -0.02 -8.13
C ASP A 434 13.85 -1.15 -9.17
N PRO A 435 14.88 -2.03 -9.24
CA PRO A 435 14.93 -3.14 -10.19
C PRO A 435 13.84 -4.19 -9.98
N ARG A 436 13.33 -4.36 -8.75
CA ARG A 436 12.26 -5.33 -8.44
C ARG A 436 10.95 -4.88 -9.07
N SER A 437 10.53 -3.63 -8.83
CA SER A 437 9.35 -3.06 -9.47
C SER A 437 9.48 -3.01 -10.98
N ALA A 438 10.68 -2.69 -11.49
CA ALA A 438 10.90 -2.65 -12.92
C ALA A 438 10.79 -4.02 -13.61
N ASN A 439 11.22 -5.11 -12.97
CA ASN A 439 11.46 -6.37 -13.66
C ASN A 439 10.81 -7.61 -13.04
N LEU A 440 10.48 -7.62 -11.77
CA LEU A 440 10.09 -8.82 -11.02
C LEU A 440 8.69 -8.75 -10.45
N ASN A 441 8.43 -7.72 -9.63
CA ASN A 441 7.13 -7.56 -9.01
C ASN A 441 6.10 -7.07 -10.02
N THR A 442 4.87 -7.54 -9.91
CA THR A 442 3.78 -6.88 -10.63
C THR A 442 3.40 -5.59 -9.92
N GLU A 443 3.14 -4.57 -10.70
CA GLU A 443 2.80 -3.23 -10.22
C GLU A 443 1.53 -2.73 -10.91
N CYS A 444 0.89 -1.72 -10.32
CA CYS A 444 -0.18 -0.99 -10.98
C CYS A 444 -0.06 0.52 -10.73
N ILE A 445 -0.46 1.31 -11.71
CA ILE A 445 -0.43 2.77 -11.66
C ILE A 445 -1.68 3.35 -12.31
N ALA A 446 -2.21 4.44 -11.74
CA ALA A 446 -3.18 5.29 -12.39
C ALA A 446 -2.44 6.48 -13.03
N ILE A 447 -2.57 6.64 -14.35
CA ILE A 447 -2.04 7.76 -15.13
C ILE A 447 -3.21 8.68 -15.43
N ILE A 448 -3.17 9.89 -14.90
CA ILE A 448 -4.28 10.84 -14.94
C ILE A 448 -3.87 12.05 -15.77
N HIS A 449 -4.44 12.17 -16.96
CA HIS A 449 -4.22 13.26 -17.89
C HIS A 449 -5.16 14.44 -17.54
N ASN A 450 -4.87 15.13 -16.45
CA ASN A 450 -5.65 16.27 -15.99
C ASN A 450 -4.77 17.30 -15.28
N THR A 451 -4.75 18.52 -15.80
CA THR A 451 -3.89 19.61 -15.31
C THR A 451 -4.22 20.04 -13.88
N ILE A 452 -5.48 19.97 -13.45
CA ILE A 452 -5.90 20.36 -12.10
C ILE A 452 -5.32 19.36 -11.10
N ILE A 453 -5.55 18.06 -11.36
CA ILE A 453 -5.04 16.97 -10.51
C ILE A 453 -3.50 16.98 -10.48
N ALA A 454 -2.88 17.13 -11.65
CA ALA A 454 -1.42 17.16 -11.76
C ALA A 454 -0.81 18.35 -10.98
N LYS A 455 -1.43 19.52 -11.02
CA LYS A 455 -0.98 20.69 -10.24
C LYS A 455 -1.21 20.52 -8.75
N ASN A 456 -2.35 19.95 -8.33
CA ASN A 456 -2.61 19.69 -6.91
C ASN A 456 -1.61 18.70 -6.35
N LEU A 457 -1.37 17.59 -7.07
CA LEU A 457 -0.36 16.60 -6.69
C LEU A 457 1.04 17.22 -6.65
N PHE A 458 1.39 18.03 -7.65
CA PHE A 458 2.67 18.74 -7.68
C PHE A 458 2.86 19.65 -6.45
N GLN A 459 1.84 20.40 -6.03
CA GLN A 459 1.92 21.25 -4.84
C GLN A 459 2.13 20.43 -3.56
N ALA A 460 1.44 19.28 -3.43
CA ALA A 460 1.65 18.37 -2.32
C ALA A 460 3.10 17.83 -2.29
N MET A 461 3.63 17.42 -3.45
CA MET A 461 5.01 16.91 -3.58
C MET A 461 6.06 18.00 -3.29
N ILE A 462 5.79 19.25 -3.68
CA ILE A 462 6.65 20.40 -3.34
C ILE A 462 6.63 20.66 -1.84
N ALA A 463 5.48 20.58 -1.19
CA ALA A 463 5.39 20.73 0.27
C ALA A 463 6.22 19.66 0.99
N ASP A 464 6.13 18.39 0.56
CA ASP A 464 6.94 17.29 1.11
C ASP A 464 8.46 17.51 0.92
N SER A 465 8.88 18.33 -0.08
CA SER A 465 10.28 18.59 -0.42
C SER A 465 10.85 19.89 0.21
N GLN A 466 10.05 20.61 1.03
CA GLN A 466 10.53 21.84 1.67
C GLN A 466 11.63 21.54 2.72
N PRO A 467 12.46 22.52 3.06
CA PRO A 467 13.60 22.31 3.97
C PRO A 467 13.23 21.75 5.36
N GLU A 468 12.03 22.03 5.85
CA GLU A 468 11.50 21.45 7.11
C GLU A 468 11.15 19.97 6.99
N ASN A 469 10.95 19.45 5.76
CA ASN A 469 10.51 18.08 5.49
C ASN A 469 11.59 17.22 4.82
N ALA A 470 12.54 17.82 4.11
CA ALA A 470 13.57 17.08 3.38
C ALA A 470 14.89 17.83 3.33
N TRP A 471 15.99 17.09 3.23
CA TRP A 471 17.30 17.61 2.91
C TRP A 471 17.53 17.56 1.40
N ARG A 472 18.13 18.59 0.84
CA ARG A 472 18.60 18.55 -0.54
C ARG A 472 20.01 17.97 -0.57
N SER A 473 20.19 16.82 -1.21
CA SER A 473 21.50 16.21 -1.43
C SER A 473 22.28 16.96 -2.52
N THR A 474 23.52 17.31 -2.23
CA THR A 474 24.41 18.01 -3.15
C THR A 474 25.83 17.40 -3.08
N ALA A 475 26.74 17.86 -3.93
CA ALA A 475 28.15 17.46 -3.85
C ALA A 475 28.77 17.82 -2.48
N ASP A 476 28.31 18.92 -1.87
CA ASP A 476 28.87 19.48 -0.63
C ASP A 476 28.10 19.03 0.62
N PHE A 477 26.93 18.45 0.48
CA PHE A 477 26.09 18.03 1.61
C PHE A 477 25.54 16.62 1.40
N ASN A 478 25.92 15.72 2.31
CA ASN A 478 25.46 14.33 2.36
C ASN A 478 24.57 14.10 3.60
N PRO A 479 23.25 13.88 3.41
CA PRO A 479 22.30 13.63 4.50
C PRO A 479 22.60 12.40 5.35
N ASP A 480 23.43 11.45 4.90
CA ASP A 480 23.81 10.28 5.70
C ASP A 480 24.52 10.69 7.02
N ASN A 481 25.13 11.88 7.04
CA ASN A 481 25.79 12.41 8.23
C ASN A 481 24.81 12.78 9.34
N GLU A 482 23.52 13.00 9.00
CA GLU A 482 22.44 13.28 9.93
C GLU A 482 21.89 11.99 10.60
N ALA A 483 22.26 10.81 10.08
CA ALA A 483 21.85 9.54 10.63
C ALA A 483 22.72 9.12 11.84
N GLY A 484 22.09 8.48 12.82
CA GLY A 484 22.77 7.91 13.97
C GLY A 484 23.85 6.89 13.59
N TRP A 485 24.96 6.85 14.35
CA TRP A 485 26.11 5.99 14.07
C TRP A 485 25.76 4.50 13.94
N LYS A 486 24.79 4.02 14.72
CA LYS A 486 24.32 2.61 14.65
C LYS A 486 23.77 2.29 13.25
N LYS A 487 22.87 3.12 12.73
CA LYS A 487 22.22 2.92 11.42
C LYS A 487 23.24 3.00 10.28
N ARG A 488 24.30 3.84 10.41
CA ARG A 488 25.41 3.89 9.45
C ARG A 488 26.25 2.61 9.43
N ILE A 489 26.48 1.98 10.60
CA ILE A 489 27.17 0.69 10.69
C ILE A 489 26.29 -0.43 10.10
N GLU A 490 25.01 -0.47 10.43
CA GLU A 490 24.07 -1.45 9.86
C GLU A 490 24.04 -1.38 8.33
N LEU A 491 23.99 -0.16 7.78
CA LEU A 491 24.04 0.06 6.34
C LEU A 491 25.31 -0.54 5.70
N TRP A 492 26.46 -0.37 6.34
CA TRP A 492 27.72 -0.91 5.83
C TRP A 492 27.67 -2.45 5.69
N PHE A 493 27.10 -3.15 6.67
CA PHE A 493 26.91 -4.61 6.59
C PHE A 493 25.90 -5.03 5.52
N ARG A 494 24.85 -4.24 5.30
CA ARG A 494 23.78 -4.55 4.33
C ARG A 494 24.18 -4.20 2.88
N GLY A 495 25.27 -3.47 2.67
CA GLY A 495 25.79 -3.13 1.36
C GLY A 495 26.28 -4.32 0.51
N ILE A 496 26.23 -5.55 1.02
CA ILE A 496 26.65 -6.78 0.33
C ILE A 496 25.57 -7.30 -0.62
N VAL A 497 24.31 -6.90 -0.45
CA VAL A 497 23.17 -7.38 -1.27
C VAL A 497 23.30 -6.92 -2.73
N PRO A 498 23.17 -7.84 -3.71
CA PRO A 498 23.25 -7.47 -5.12
C PRO A 498 22.14 -6.51 -5.53
N LYS A 499 22.50 -5.49 -6.33
CA LYS A 499 21.60 -4.43 -6.81
C LYS A 499 20.39 -4.95 -7.60
N SER A 500 20.55 -6.08 -8.31
CA SER A 500 19.50 -6.66 -9.16
C SER A 500 18.28 -7.18 -8.42
N ILE A 501 18.38 -7.32 -7.09
CA ILE A 501 17.33 -7.84 -6.21
C ILE A 501 16.95 -6.85 -5.07
N GLN A 502 17.48 -5.65 -5.13
CA GLN A 502 17.17 -4.54 -4.21
C GLN A 502 15.94 -3.76 -4.65
#